data_83a5260096bda895d5ae46c3d5b48e62
#
_entry.id   83a5260096bda895d5ae46c3d5b48e62
#
_cell.length_a   1.000
_cell.length_b   1.000
_cell.length_c   1.000
_cell.angle_alpha   90.00
_cell.angle_beta   90.00
_cell.angle_gamma   90.00
#
_symmetry.space_group_name_H-M   'P 1'
#
loop_
_entity.id
_entity.type
_entity.pdbx_description
1 polymer ?
#
loop_
_entity_poly.entity_id
_entity_poly.type
_entity_poly.pdbx_seq_one_letter_code
_entity_poly.pdbx_strand_id
1 'polypeptide(L)'
;MAHAVRLMALLLPLGSLSACLKGYFNAVCRVTVTAACDVAEFLLRAGILTGLLLWRGDTRPEQVCTDLVCSMACGTLFTAVTLTVLYFQKREPCGGTCSLSLWRYIRLAVPVAVGGCLTAGLSTANDALIPVTLRQFGDSASNALRQFGTFEGIVIPVLFFPSTILCALSGILIPEVARANAAGNRERVCRLTEQVIALTLIFAVLISAVLLKFGGVIGRCMDGGELSGKMIRILAPVVPFIYLEIVLEALIKGMGRQNFSSLNYLAEYVIRICVVLVCIPLFGFYGIVASYYTSNVFGNCNRLRMAVKTANLRFRFGKLIGKPVFAAGFSFTAASLPEWFCPTLRETPQGIVLFLGIALGLYGLVFWLLRKKDEQVLPVLQ
;
A
#
# COMPACT_ATOMS: atom_id res chain seq x y z
N MET A 1 -4.26 -26.45 -12.72
CA MET A 1 -3.30 -25.35 -12.94
C MET A 1 -3.36 -24.77 -14.36
N ALA A 2 -3.12 -25.51 -15.45
CA ALA A 2 -3.11 -24.96 -16.82
C ALA A 2 -4.43 -24.30 -17.26
N HIS A 3 -5.59 -24.84 -16.87
CA HIS A 3 -6.90 -24.24 -17.15
C HIS A 3 -7.09 -22.90 -16.44
N ALA A 4 -6.66 -22.77 -15.20
CA ALA A 4 -6.72 -21.51 -14.43
C ALA A 4 -5.89 -20.40 -15.10
N VAL A 5 -4.67 -20.73 -15.55
CA VAL A 5 -3.79 -19.77 -16.26
C VAL A 5 -4.40 -19.33 -17.61
N ARG A 6 -5.02 -20.25 -18.37
CA ARG A 6 -5.71 -19.90 -19.63
C ARG A 6 -6.91 -18.98 -19.40
N LEU A 7 -7.71 -19.25 -18.36
CA LEU A 7 -8.81 -18.37 -17.95
C LEU A 7 -8.32 -16.98 -17.55
N MET A 8 -7.23 -16.89 -16.78
CA MET A 8 -6.62 -15.61 -16.44
C MET A 8 -6.17 -14.82 -17.68
N ALA A 9 -5.60 -15.49 -18.68
CA ALA A 9 -5.19 -14.83 -19.91
C ALA A 9 -6.37 -14.19 -20.67
N LEU A 10 -7.55 -14.83 -20.65
CA LEU A 10 -8.78 -14.27 -21.25
C LEU A 10 -9.32 -13.05 -20.49
N LEU A 11 -8.96 -12.88 -19.21
CA LEU A 11 -9.38 -11.73 -18.41
C LEU A 11 -8.56 -10.47 -18.68
N LEU A 12 -7.36 -10.58 -19.26
CA LEU A 12 -6.48 -9.44 -19.52
C LEU A 12 -7.14 -8.35 -20.39
N PRO A 13 -7.81 -8.66 -21.52
CA PRO A 13 -8.50 -7.66 -22.32
C PRO A 13 -9.65 -6.97 -21.56
N LEU A 14 -10.42 -7.74 -20.78
CA LEU A 14 -11.53 -7.20 -19.98
C LEU A 14 -11.01 -6.28 -18.85
N GLY A 15 -9.92 -6.70 -18.20
CA GLY A 15 -9.25 -5.88 -17.19
C GLY A 15 -8.69 -4.58 -17.78
N SER A 16 -8.10 -4.64 -18.96
CA SER A 16 -7.60 -3.45 -19.68
C SER A 16 -8.72 -2.48 -20.05
N LEU A 17 -9.86 -2.99 -20.54
CA LEU A 17 -11.05 -2.20 -20.84
C LEU A 17 -11.58 -1.51 -19.58
N SER A 18 -11.71 -2.26 -18.47
CA SER A 18 -12.14 -1.72 -17.19
C SER A 18 -11.21 -0.62 -16.69
N ALA A 19 -9.89 -0.81 -16.81
CA ALA A 19 -8.90 0.19 -16.40
C ALA A 19 -9.02 1.49 -17.25
N CYS A 20 -9.22 1.38 -18.55
CA CYS A 20 -9.45 2.54 -19.42
C CYS A 20 -10.73 3.30 -19.05
N LEU A 21 -11.82 2.58 -18.78
CA LEU A 21 -13.09 3.20 -18.38
C LEU A 21 -13.01 3.84 -16.99
N LYS A 22 -12.33 3.20 -16.03
CA LYS A 22 -12.04 3.81 -14.72
C LYS A 22 -11.21 5.08 -14.88
N GLY A 23 -10.21 5.07 -15.77
CA GLY A 23 -9.43 6.26 -16.13
C GLY A 23 -10.29 7.41 -16.66
N TYR A 24 -11.25 7.12 -17.53
CA TYR A 24 -12.21 8.11 -18.04
C TYR A 24 -13.04 8.72 -16.91
N PHE A 25 -13.68 7.91 -16.07
CA PHE A 25 -14.52 8.40 -14.97
C PHE A 25 -13.72 9.21 -13.93
N ASN A 26 -12.48 8.83 -13.68
CA ASN A 26 -11.58 9.57 -12.79
C ASN A 26 -11.18 10.91 -13.40
N ALA A 27 -10.94 10.97 -14.73
CA ALA A 27 -10.62 12.22 -15.43
C ALA A 27 -11.79 13.22 -15.41
N VAL A 28 -13.03 12.72 -15.50
CA VAL A 28 -14.26 13.53 -15.40
C VAL A 28 -14.66 13.82 -13.95
N CYS A 29 -13.78 13.51 -12.98
CA CYS A 29 -14.02 13.68 -11.54
C CYS A 29 -15.23 12.92 -10.97
N ARG A 30 -15.68 11.84 -11.63
CA ARG A 30 -16.75 10.96 -11.16
C ARG A 30 -16.19 9.73 -10.42
N VAL A 31 -15.33 9.99 -9.44
CA VAL A 31 -14.61 8.94 -8.67
C VAL A 31 -15.59 8.01 -7.90
N THR A 32 -16.77 8.54 -7.52
CA THR A 32 -17.80 7.74 -6.83
C THR A 32 -18.30 6.57 -7.67
N VAL A 33 -18.34 6.71 -9.00
CA VAL A 33 -18.76 5.63 -9.91
C VAL A 33 -17.74 4.50 -9.89
N THR A 34 -16.46 4.82 -9.99
CA THR A 34 -15.39 3.83 -9.97
C THR A 34 -15.31 3.13 -8.62
N ALA A 35 -15.40 3.89 -7.51
CA ALA A 35 -15.38 3.34 -6.16
C ALA A 35 -16.59 2.40 -5.90
N ALA A 36 -17.80 2.78 -6.32
CA ALA A 36 -18.98 1.93 -6.17
C ALA A 36 -18.85 0.63 -6.98
N CYS A 37 -18.30 0.69 -8.21
CA CYS A 37 -18.03 -0.49 -9.01
C CYS A 37 -16.98 -1.39 -8.37
N ASP A 38 -15.93 -0.84 -7.76
CA ASP A 38 -14.89 -1.61 -7.09
C ASP A 38 -15.43 -2.35 -5.85
N VAL A 39 -16.26 -1.69 -5.06
CA VAL A 39 -16.94 -2.32 -3.91
C VAL A 39 -17.89 -3.42 -4.37
N ALA A 40 -18.70 -3.17 -5.40
CA ALA A 40 -19.62 -4.16 -5.94
C ALA A 40 -18.88 -5.37 -6.53
N GLU A 41 -17.78 -5.14 -7.25
CA GLU A 41 -16.88 -6.19 -7.75
C GLU A 41 -16.33 -7.05 -6.61
N PHE A 42 -15.82 -6.42 -5.55
CA PHE A 42 -15.28 -7.13 -4.39
C PHE A 42 -16.34 -7.99 -3.71
N LEU A 43 -17.54 -7.44 -3.45
CA LEU A 43 -18.63 -8.18 -2.83
C LEU A 43 -19.09 -9.35 -3.69
N LEU A 44 -19.16 -9.14 -5.01
CA LEU A 44 -19.53 -10.19 -5.96
C LEU A 44 -18.50 -11.33 -5.96
N ARG A 45 -17.20 -11.01 -6.02
CA ARG A 45 -16.11 -11.99 -5.95
C ARG A 45 -16.14 -12.78 -4.65
N ALA A 46 -16.29 -12.09 -3.51
CA ALA A 46 -16.37 -12.71 -2.21
C ALA A 46 -17.60 -13.64 -2.10
N GLY A 47 -18.77 -13.17 -2.57
CA GLY A 47 -20.01 -13.94 -2.56
C GLY A 47 -19.93 -15.20 -3.44
N ILE A 48 -19.40 -15.08 -4.66
CA ILE A 48 -19.23 -16.22 -5.57
C ILE A 48 -18.24 -17.23 -4.99
N LEU A 49 -17.09 -16.77 -4.49
CA LEU A 49 -16.08 -17.66 -3.92
C LEU A 49 -16.63 -18.40 -2.70
N THR A 50 -17.24 -17.68 -1.77
CA THR A 50 -17.85 -18.29 -0.57
C THR A 50 -18.97 -19.25 -0.96
N GLY A 51 -19.84 -18.89 -1.91
CA GLY A 51 -20.90 -19.74 -2.41
C GLY A 51 -20.38 -21.03 -3.04
N LEU A 52 -19.32 -20.96 -3.87
CA LEU A 52 -18.70 -22.13 -4.50
C LEU A 52 -18.06 -23.06 -3.47
N LEU A 53 -17.35 -22.49 -2.47
CA LEU A 53 -16.71 -23.28 -1.40
C LEU A 53 -17.75 -23.98 -0.51
N LEU A 54 -18.84 -23.32 -0.16
CA LEU A 54 -19.92 -23.91 0.63
C LEU A 54 -20.69 -24.99 -0.15
N TRP A 55 -20.93 -24.75 -1.44
CA TRP A 55 -21.69 -25.68 -2.26
C TRP A 55 -20.94 -26.98 -2.57
N ARG A 56 -19.62 -26.86 -2.84
CA ARG A 56 -18.80 -28.05 -3.19
C ARG A 56 -18.28 -28.80 -1.98
N GLY A 57 -18.06 -28.14 -0.84
CA GLY A 57 -17.49 -28.73 0.37
C GLY A 57 -16.07 -29.31 0.21
N ASP A 58 -15.46 -29.13 -0.95
CA ASP A 58 -14.14 -29.68 -1.28
C ASP A 58 -13.04 -28.62 -1.07
N THR A 59 -12.09 -28.96 -0.21
CA THR A 59 -10.97 -28.08 0.18
C THR A 59 -9.67 -28.40 -0.53
N ARG A 60 -9.72 -29.23 -1.62
CA ARG A 60 -8.50 -29.53 -2.39
C ARG A 60 -7.91 -28.25 -3.01
N PRO A 61 -6.60 -27.99 -2.86
CA PRO A 61 -5.97 -26.75 -3.30
C PRO A 61 -6.18 -26.42 -4.78
N GLU A 62 -6.24 -27.43 -5.64
CA GLU A 62 -6.43 -27.24 -7.09
C GLU A 62 -7.83 -26.74 -7.44
N GLN A 63 -8.85 -27.18 -6.68
CA GLN A 63 -10.23 -26.76 -6.90
C GLN A 63 -10.45 -25.36 -6.33
N VAL A 64 -9.93 -25.09 -5.14
CA VAL A 64 -9.96 -23.75 -4.55
C VAL A 64 -9.30 -22.71 -5.45
N CYS A 65 -8.16 -23.05 -6.09
CA CYS A 65 -7.53 -22.18 -7.08
C CYS A 65 -8.44 -21.93 -8.30
N THR A 66 -9.14 -22.97 -8.78
CA THR A 66 -10.05 -22.83 -9.92
C THR A 66 -11.26 -21.97 -9.56
N ASP A 67 -11.86 -22.17 -8.39
CA ASP A 67 -12.99 -21.39 -7.89
C ASP A 67 -12.60 -19.91 -7.65
N LEU A 68 -11.38 -19.68 -7.16
CA LEU A 68 -10.83 -18.32 -7.04
C LEU A 68 -10.75 -17.64 -8.41
N VAL A 69 -10.19 -18.31 -9.41
CA VAL A 69 -10.06 -17.74 -10.77
C VAL A 69 -11.43 -17.52 -11.42
N CYS A 70 -12.39 -18.41 -11.21
CA CYS A 70 -13.76 -18.23 -11.67
C CYS A 70 -14.43 -17.02 -11.03
N SER A 71 -14.28 -16.85 -9.71
CA SER A 71 -14.83 -15.67 -9.00
C SER A 71 -14.20 -14.36 -9.51
N MET A 72 -12.88 -14.37 -9.76
CA MET A 72 -12.18 -13.22 -10.37
C MET A 72 -12.69 -12.92 -11.77
N ALA A 73 -12.95 -13.97 -12.58
CA ALA A 73 -13.48 -13.82 -13.93
C ALA A 73 -14.86 -13.16 -13.93
N CYS A 74 -15.77 -13.66 -13.10
CA CYS A 74 -17.11 -13.09 -12.96
C CYS A 74 -17.06 -11.62 -12.49
N GLY A 75 -16.22 -11.31 -11.50
CA GLY A 75 -16.06 -9.95 -11.01
C GLY A 75 -15.53 -8.99 -12.07
N THR A 76 -14.48 -9.38 -12.80
CA THR A 76 -13.91 -8.55 -13.86
C THR A 76 -14.89 -8.34 -15.03
N LEU A 77 -15.63 -9.38 -15.41
CA LEU A 77 -16.68 -9.29 -16.43
C LEU A 77 -17.78 -8.32 -15.98
N PHE A 78 -18.26 -8.47 -14.75
CA PHE A 78 -19.26 -7.56 -14.17
C PHE A 78 -18.81 -6.10 -14.23
N THR A 79 -17.59 -5.81 -13.81
CA THR A 79 -17.04 -4.45 -13.82
C THR A 79 -16.90 -3.91 -15.23
N ALA A 80 -16.39 -4.70 -16.17
CA ALA A 80 -16.27 -4.32 -17.58
C ALA A 80 -17.63 -3.97 -18.18
N VAL A 81 -18.63 -4.81 -17.98
CA VAL A 81 -20.00 -4.59 -18.49
C VAL A 81 -20.62 -3.37 -17.84
N THR A 82 -20.58 -3.26 -16.51
CA THR A 82 -21.20 -2.16 -15.76
C THR A 82 -20.58 -0.81 -16.15
N LEU A 83 -19.26 -0.72 -16.19
CA LEU A 83 -18.58 0.52 -16.59
C LEU A 83 -18.84 0.88 -18.05
N THR A 84 -18.94 -0.10 -18.95
CA THR A 84 -19.28 0.12 -20.36
C THR A 84 -20.70 0.69 -20.49
N VAL A 85 -21.67 0.09 -19.82
CA VAL A 85 -23.06 0.58 -19.81
C VAL A 85 -23.15 1.99 -19.25
N LEU A 86 -22.48 2.24 -18.11
CA LEU A 86 -22.44 3.57 -17.50
C LEU A 86 -21.73 4.61 -18.38
N TYR A 87 -20.72 4.20 -19.13
CA TYR A 87 -20.05 5.07 -20.09
C TYR A 87 -21.01 5.51 -21.19
N PHE A 88 -21.75 4.61 -21.82
CA PHE A 88 -22.72 4.95 -22.86
C PHE A 88 -23.88 5.81 -22.33
N GLN A 89 -24.31 5.59 -21.10
CA GLN A 89 -25.38 6.37 -20.46
C GLN A 89 -24.95 7.77 -20.02
N LYS A 90 -23.72 7.91 -19.53
CA LYS A 90 -23.24 9.13 -18.85
C LYS A 90 -22.12 9.85 -19.60
N ARG A 91 -21.79 9.42 -20.83
CA ARG A 91 -20.79 10.12 -21.66
C ARG A 91 -21.30 11.53 -21.98
N GLU A 92 -20.45 12.50 -21.76
CA GLU A 92 -20.73 13.87 -22.17
C GLU A 92 -20.48 14.01 -23.67
N PRO A 93 -21.42 14.62 -24.43
CA PRO A 93 -21.18 14.85 -25.84
C PRO A 93 -20.00 15.79 -26.00
N CYS A 94 -18.90 15.30 -26.58
CA CYS A 94 -17.78 16.16 -26.95
C CYS A 94 -18.18 17.05 -28.12
N GLY A 95 -18.51 18.30 -27.82
CA GLY A 95 -18.80 19.33 -28.84
C GLY A 95 -17.56 19.95 -29.53
N GLY A 96 -16.35 19.44 -29.25
CA GLY A 96 -15.10 19.96 -29.79
C GLY A 96 -14.31 18.94 -30.59
N THR A 97 -13.64 19.39 -31.65
CA THR A 97 -12.66 18.58 -32.36
C THR A 97 -11.48 18.25 -31.45
N CYS A 98 -11.20 16.97 -31.26
CA CYS A 98 -10.04 16.53 -30.48
C CYS A 98 -8.76 16.98 -31.17
N SER A 99 -8.09 18.03 -30.66
CA SER A 99 -6.85 18.58 -31.20
C SER A 99 -5.59 17.75 -30.84
N LEU A 100 -5.76 16.68 -30.04
CA LEU A 100 -4.64 15.81 -29.65
C LEU A 100 -4.30 14.85 -30.80
N SER A 101 -3.16 15.10 -31.44
CA SER A 101 -2.58 14.15 -32.39
C SER A 101 -2.32 12.80 -31.70
N LEU A 102 -2.67 11.69 -32.36
CA LEU A 102 -2.41 10.33 -31.94
C LEU A 102 -0.93 10.15 -31.54
N TRP A 103 -0.01 10.77 -32.25
CA TRP A 103 1.41 10.73 -31.94
C TRP A 103 1.77 11.37 -30.59
N ARG A 104 1.09 12.44 -30.21
CA ARG A 104 1.28 13.09 -28.90
C ARG A 104 0.78 12.21 -27.77
N TYR A 105 -0.33 11.49 -27.97
CA TYR A 105 -0.85 10.50 -27.03
C TYR A 105 0.11 9.32 -26.87
N ILE A 106 0.59 8.72 -27.97
CA ILE A 106 1.55 7.62 -27.95
C ILE A 106 2.84 8.02 -27.22
N ARG A 107 3.37 9.20 -27.51
CA ARG A 107 4.58 9.73 -26.87
C ARG A 107 4.43 9.90 -25.35
N LEU A 108 3.21 10.14 -24.85
CA LEU A 108 2.94 10.24 -23.43
C LEU A 108 2.65 8.88 -22.80
N ALA A 109 1.89 8.02 -23.47
CA ALA A 109 1.43 6.74 -22.91
C ALA A 109 2.51 5.64 -22.91
N VAL A 110 3.32 5.56 -23.98
CA VAL A 110 4.33 4.49 -24.14
C VAL A 110 5.37 4.48 -23.02
N PRO A 111 6.01 5.59 -22.61
CA PRO A 111 6.98 5.55 -21.52
C PRO A 111 6.38 5.09 -20.20
N VAL A 112 5.14 5.47 -19.92
CA VAL A 112 4.41 5.05 -18.70
C VAL A 112 4.09 3.55 -18.75
N ALA A 113 3.61 3.06 -19.90
CA ALA A 113 3.30 1.65 -20.09
C ALA A 113 4.56 0.77 -20.00
N VAL A 114 5.64 1.17 -20.67
CA VAL A 114 6.94 0.46 -20.61
C VAL A 114 7.48 0.44 -19.19
N GLY A 115 7.44 1.58 -18.49
CA GLY A 115 7.85 1.66 -17.08
C GLY A 115 7.04 0.70 -16.20
N GLY A 116 5.72 0.64 -16.39
CA GLY A 116 4.84 -0.28 -15.67
C GLY A 116 5.15 -1.76 -15.96
N CYS A 117 5.35 -2.11 -17.25
CA CYS A 117 5.71 -3.48 -17.64
C CYS A 117 7.07 -3.91 -17.05
N LEU A 118 8.07 -3.04 -17.09
CA LEU A 118 9.37 -3.31 -16.50
C LEU A 118 9.29 -3.50 -14.98
N THR A 119 8.53 -2.64 -14.29
CA THR A 119 8.33 -2.75 -12.85
C THR A 119 7.61 -4.06 -12.50
N ALA A 120 6.57 -4.43 -13.23
CA ALA A 120 5.86 -5.69 -13.04
C ALA A 120 6.76 -6.90 -13.30
N GLY A 121 7.59 -6.86 -14.34
CA GLY A 121 8.57 -7.90 -14.63
C GLY A 121 9.61 -8.07 -13.52
N LEU A 122 10.16 -6.97 -13.01
CA LEU A 122 11.12 -6.99 -11.90
C LEU A 122 10.47 -7.48 -10.59
N SER A 123 9.21 -7.08 -10.31
CA SER A 123 8.46 -7.58 -9.17
C SER A 123 8.27 -9.09 -9.24
N THR A 124 7.81 -9.59 -10.38
CA THR A 124 7.64 -11.04 -10.60
C THR A 124 8.97 -11.81 -10.48
N ALA A 125 10.06 -11.25 -11.01
CA ALA A 125 11.39 -11.83 -10.86
C ALA A 125 11.84 -11.86 -9.40
N ASN A 126 11.62 -10.76 -8.65
CA ASN A 126 11.91 -10.71 -7.21
C ASN A 126 11.17 -11.82 -6.45
N ASP A 127 9.86 -11.97 -6.69
CA ASP A 127 9.01 -12.94 -5.98
C ASP A 127 9.40 -14.39 -6.33
N ALA A 128 9.80 -14.64 -7.58
CA ALA A 128 10.31 -15.95 -8.01
C ALA A 128 11.70 -16.27 -7.42
N LEU A 129 12.54 -15.27 -7.21
CA LEU A 129 13.90 -15.45 -6.66
C LEU A 129 13.89 -15.77 -5.17
N ILE A 130 12.95 -15.28 -4.38
CA ILE A 130 12.92 -15.50 -2.93
C ILE A 130 12.89 -17.00 -2.56
N PRO A 131 11.98 -17.84 -3.07
CA PRO A 131 12.00 -19.27 -2.76
C PRO A 131 13.26 -19.98 -3.26
N VAL A 132 13.81 -19.55 -4.41
CA VAL A 132 15.04 -20.14 -4.98
C VAL A 132 16.24 -19.85 -4.09
N THR A 133 16.40 -18.62 -3.64
CA THR A 133 17.51 -18.21 -2.76
C THR A 133 17.39 -18.77 -1.35
N LEU A 134 16.18 -18.97 -0.83
CA LEU A 134 15.95 -19.66 0.45
C LEU A 134 16.40 -21.12 0.38
N ARG A 135 16.21 -21.79 -0.76
CA ARG A 135 16.74 -23.15 -0.96
C ARG A 135 18.26 -23.19 -0.97
N GLN A 136 18.93 -22.15 -1.48
CA GLN A 136 20.39 -22.03 -1.44
C GLN A 136 20.92 -21.85 0.00
N PHE A 137 20.13 -21.26 0.87
CA PHE A 137 20.45 -21.16 2.31
C PHE A 137 20.43 -22.54 3.02
N GLY A 138 19.80 -23.56 2.42
CA GLY A 138 19.71 -24.91 2.95
C GLY A 138 18.28 -25.33 3.35
N ASP A 139 17.29 -24.54 3.02
CA ASP A 139 15.89 -24.89 3.23
C ASP A 139 15.42 -25.99 2.25
N SER A 140 14.56 -26.87 2.69
CA SER A 140 13.84 -27.77 1.80
C SER A 140 12.91 -26.97 0.89
N ALA A 141 12.62 -27.47 -0.32
CA ALA A 141 11.74 -26.80 -1.27
C ALA A 141 10.35 -26.48 -0.66
N SER A 142 9.79 -27.41 0.14
CA SER A 142 8.51 -27.20 0.81
C SER A 142 8.59 -26.13 1.92
N ASN A 143 9.69 -26.07 2.67
CA ASN A 143 9.88 -25.07 3.72
C ASN A 143 10.11 -23.68 3.15
N ALA A 144 10.93 -23.55 2.12
CA ALA A 144 11.14 -22.28 1.40
C ALA A 144 9.83 -21.72 0.83
N LEU A 145 9.02 -22.57 0.19
CA LEU A 145 7.74 -22.17 -0.34
C LEU A 145 6.73 -21.81 0.78
N ARG A 146 6.76 -22.52 1.90
CA ARG A 146 5.92 -22.19 3.06
C ARG A 146 6.31 -20.84 3.67
N GLN A 147 7.61 -20.58 3.85
CA GLN A 147 8.09 -19.29 4.37
C GLN A 147 7.68 -18.13 3.45
N PHE A 148 7.87 -18.29 2.14
CA PHE A 148 7.45 -17.31 1.15
C PHE A 148 5.93 -17.10 1.15
N GLY A 149 5.14 -18.19 1.17
CA GLY A 149 3.69 -18.13 1.24
C GLY A 149 3.18 -17.46 2.53
N THR A 150 3.81 -17.72 3.68
CA THR A 150 3.49 -17.01 4.93
C THR A 150 3.82 -15.53 4.83
N PHE A 151 4.94 -15.19 4.22
CA PHE A 151 5.36 -13.80 4.02
C PHE A 151 4.39 -13.05 3.11
N GLU A 152 4.13 -13.55 1.90
CA GLU A 152 3.26 -12.88 0.91
C GLU A 152 1.77 -13.02 1.26
N GLY A 153 1.34 -14.14 1.81
CA GLY A 153 -0.09 -14.41 2.08
C GLY A 153 -0.60 -13.87 3.42
N ILE A 154 0.28 -13.64 4.41
CA ILE A 154 -0.12 -13.18 5.75
C ILE A 154 0.58 -11.89 6.13
N VAL A 155 1.91 -11.86 6.09
CA VAL A 155 2.68 -10.73 6.63
C VAL A 155 2.45 -9.47 5.81
N ILE A 156 2.61 -9.54 4.50
CA ILE A 156 2.43 -8.39 3.61
C ILE A 156 1.00 -7.83 3.69
N PRO A 157 -0.08 -8.63 3.57
CA PRO A 157 -1.44 -8.13 3.75
C PRO A 157 -1.67 -7.44 5.10
N VAL A 158 -1.15 -7.98 6.20
CA VAL A 158 -1.27 -7.36 7.53
C VAL A 158 -0.59 -5.99 7.59
N LEU A 159 0.60 -5.85 7.02
CA LEU A 159 1.32 -4.58 6.99
C LEU A 159 0.63 -3.54 6.10
N PHE A 160 0.03 -3.99 4.98
CA PHE A 160 -0.60 -3.11 4.01
C PHE A 160 -2.07 -2.80 4.30
N PHE A 161 -2.79 -3.64 5.05
CA PHE A 161 -4.22 -3.46 5.30
C PHE A 161 -4.59 -2.05 5.82
N PRO A 162 -3.92 -1.49 6.83
CA PRO A 162 -4.24 -0.14 7.28
C PRO A 162 -3.92 0.95 6.25
N SER A 163 -3.01 0.71 5.31
CA SER A 163 -2.63 1.67 4.28
C SER A 163 -3.71 1.90 3.23
N THR A 164 -4.77 1.09 3.18
CA THR A 164 -5.92 1.28 2.28
C THR A 164 -6.55 2.67 2.44
N ILE A 165 -6.53 3.23 3.65
CA ILE A 165 -6.97 4.61 3.92
C ILE A 165 -6.09 5.62 3.16
N LEU A 166 -4.78 5.39 3.14
CA LEU A 166 -3.83 6.26 2.42
C LEU A 166 -3.93 6.09 0.92
N CYS A 167 -4.24 4.89 0.43
CA CYS A 167 -4.52 4.64 -0.99
C CYS A 167 -5.75 5.43 -1.45
N ALA A 168 -6.83 5.44 -0.66
CA ALA A 168 -8.01 6.24 -0.95
C ALA A 168 -7.70 7.74 -0.94
N LEU A 169 -6.93 8.22 0.05
CA LEU A 169 -6.45 9.60 0.11
C LEU A 169 -5.61 9.97 -1.12
N SER A 170 -4.73 9.08 -1.56
CA SER A 170 -3.87 9.29 -2.74
C SER A 170 -4.68 9.49 -4.01
N GLY A 171 -5.79 8.79 -4.17
CA GLY A 171 -6.71 8.96 -5.30
C GLY A 171 -7.28 10.38 -5.42
N ILE A 172 -7.52 11.05 -4.29
CA ILE A 172 -7.99 12.44 -4.22
C ILE A 172 -6.82 13.43 -4.32
N LEU A 173 -5.68 13.07 -3.76
CA LEU A 173 -4.50 13.93 -3.67
C LEU A 173 -3.87 14.21 -5.05
N ILE A 174 -3.79 13.21 -5.92
CA ILE A 174 -3.20 13.36 -7.26
C ILE A 174 -3.86 14.51 -8.06
N PRO A 175 -5.19 14.52 -8.28
CA PRO A 175 -5.83 15.59 -9.04
C PRO A 175 -5.81 16.94 -8.31
N GLU A 176 -5.83 16.96 -6.97
CA GLU A 176 -5.78 18.19 -6.20
C GLU A 176 -4.42 18.89 -6.33
N VAL A 177 -3.33 18.12 -6.19
CA VAL A 177 -1.97 18.62 -6.36
C VAL A 177 -1.73 19.03 -7.83
N ALA A 178 -2.24 18.25 -8.79
CA ALA A 178 -2.12 18.59 -10.22
C ALA A 178 -2.82 19.91 -10.55
N ARG A 179 -4.01 20.16 -10.01
CA ARG A 179 -4.73 21.44 -10.17
C ARG A 179 -3.97 22.60 -9.57
N ALA A 180 -3.48 22.45 -8.34
CA ALA A 180 -2.70 23.50 -7.66
C ALA A 180 -1.39 23.80 -8.42
N ASN A 181 -0.73 22.78 -8.93
CA ASN A 181 0.50 22.91 -9.70
C ASN A 181 0.24 23.58 -11.08
N ALA A 182 -0.83 23.21 -11.78
CA ALA A 182 -1.22 23.80 -13.04
C ALA A 182 -1.62 25.29 -12.90
N ALA A 183 -2.25 25.66 -11.77
CA ALA A 183 -2.56 27.03 -11.42
C ALA A 183 -1.34 27.86 -10.98
N GLY A 184 -0.14 27.27 -10.91
CA GLY A 184 1.08 27.93 -10.43
C GLY A 184 1.08 28.25 -8.92
N ASN A 185 0.12 27.73 -8.16
CA ASN A 185 -0.03 28.00 -6.73
C ASN A 185 0.93 27.13 -5.90
N ARG A 186 2.20 27.54 -5.88
CA ARG A 186 3.27 26.84 -5.17
C ARG A 186 3.04 26.73 -3.65
N GLU A 187 2.43 27.75 -3.05
CA GLU A 187 2.14 27.75 -1.62
C GLU A 187 1.14 26.67 -1.24
N ARG A 188 0.10 26.48 -2.05
CA ARG A 188 -0.89 25.40 -1.86
C ARG A 188 -0.25 24.02 -2.01
N VAL A 189 0.60 23.83 -3.02
CA VAL A 189 1.34 22.56 -3.21
C VAL A 189 2.24 22.28 -2.01
N CYS A 190 2.97 23.30 -1.51
CA CYS A 190 3.82 23.18 -0.33
C CYS A 190 3.01 22.77 0.90
N ARG A 191 1.92 23.48 1.19
CA ARG A 191 1.04 23.24 2.35
C ARG A 191 0.40 21.86 2.31
N LEU A 192 -0.15 21.45 1.17
CA LEU A 192 -0.71 20.11 0.99
C LEU A 192 0.35 19.03 1.23
N THR A 193 1.54 19.21 0.68
CA THR A 193 2.64 18.23 0.83
C THR A 193 3.05 18.09 2.30
N GLU A 194 3.22 19.19 3.03
CA GLU A 194 3.56 19.17 4.46
C GLU A 194 2.48 18.49 5.30
N GLN A 195 1.22 18.87 5.10
CA GLN A 195 0.10 18.33 5.86
C GLN A 195 -0.07 16.83 5.66
N VAL A 196 0.01 16.38 4.41
CA VAL A 196 -0.22 14.98 4.07
C VAL A 196 0.94 14.11 4.54
N ILE A 197 2.20 14.55 4.41
CA ILE A 197 3.35 13.82 4.96
C ILE A 197 3.25 13.73 6.49
N ALA A 198 2.89 14.84 7.17
CA ALA A 198 2.74 14.85 8.62
C ALA A 198 1.65 13.87 9.08
N LEU A 199 0.46 13.92 8.45
CA LEU A 199 -0.65 13.01 8.76
C LEU A 199 -0.27 11.54 8.53
N THR A 200 0.41 11.27 7.42
CA THR A 200 0.89 9.91 7.09
C THR A 200 1.87 9.39 8.13
N LEU A 201 2.84 10.20 8.57
CA LEU A 201 3.80 9.80 9.59
C LEU A 201 3.15 9.54 10.94
N ILE A 202 2.18 10.38 11.34
CA ILE A 202 1.42 10.19 12.59
C ILE A 202 0.69 8.83 12.55
N PHE A 203 -0.03 8.58 11.47
CA PHE A 203 -0.77 7.34 11.29
C PHE A 203 0.17 6.12 11.19
N ALA A 204 1.23 6.22 10.41
CA ALA A 204 2.17 5.14 10.19
C ALA A 204 2.95 4.73 11.44
N VAL A 205 3.40 5.69 12.26
CA VAL A 205 4.08 5.43 13.53
C VAL A 205 3.13 4.73 14.50
N LEU A 206 1.86 5.17 14.55
CA LEU A 206 0.84 4.53 15.38
C LEU A 206 0.65 3.06 14.99
N ILE A 207 0.42 2.79 13.69
CA ILE A 207 0.26 1.40 13.20
C ILE A 207 1.53 0.58 13.43
N SER A 208 2.70 1.15 13.18
CA SER A 208 3.99 0.49 13.47
C SER A 208 4.08 0.06 14.94
N ALA A 209 3.71 0.92 15.88
CA ALA A 209 3.72 0.62 17.31
C ALA A 209 2.72 -0.51 17.68
N VAL A 210 1.51 -0.49 17.08
CA VAL A 210 0.53 -1.58 17.24
C VAL A 210 1.09 -2.90 16.75
N LEU A 211 1.68 -2.93 15.56
CA LEU A 211 2.25 -4.14 14.96
C LEU A 211 3.47 -4.66 15.73
N LEU A 212 4.31 -3.77 16.26
CA LEU A 212 5.42 -4.14 17.14
C LEU A 212 4.93 -4.88 18.39
N LYS A 213 3.89 -4.39 19.04
CA LYS A 213 3.36 -4.98 20.25
C LYS A 213 2.55 -6.25 19.97
N PHE A 214 1.58 -6.16 19.08
CA PHE A 214 0.59 -7.21 18.84
C PHE A 214 0.91 -8.12 17.65
N GLY A 215 1.99 -7.89 16.91
CA GLY A 215 2.36 -8.71 15.75
C GLY A 215 2.38 -10.21 16.01
N GLY A 216 2.81 -10.63 17.21
CA GLY A 216 2.77 -12.04 17.61
C GLY A 216 1.36 -12.61 17.78
N VAL A 217 0.44 -11.83 18.33
CA VAL A 217 -0.96 -12.23 18.49
C VAL A 217 -1.64 -12.28 17.13
N ILE A 218 -1.46 -11.22 16.31
CA ILE A 218 -2.01 -11.14 14.97
C ILE A 218 -1.55 -12.32 14.11
N GLY A 219 -0.25 -12.66 14.15
CA GLY A 219 0.29 -13.79 13.40
C GLY A 219 -0.31 -15.13 13.80
N ARG A 220 -0.54 -15.36 15.09
CA ARG A 220 -1.21 -16.58 15.58
C ARG A 220 -2.69 -16.64 15.19
N CYS A 221 -3.40 -15.51 15.26
CA CYS A 221 -4.81 -15.44 14.87
C CYS A 221 -5.05 -15.68 13.37
N MET A 222 -4.03 -15.48 12.54
CA MET A 222 -4.11 -15.66 11.08
C MET A 222 -3.52 -16.99 10.60
N ASP A 223 -3.44 -18.01 11.48
CA ASP A 223 -2.87 -19.33 11.16
C ASP A 223 -1.42 -19.33 10.61
N GLY A 224 -0.73 -18.21 10.71
CA GLY A 224 0.66 -18.08 10.25
C GLY A 224 1.71 -18.60 11.21
N GLY A 225 1.30 -19.04 12.40
CA GLY A 225 2.19 -19.56 13.45
C GLY A 225 3.12 -18.49 14.04
N GLU A 226 4.16 -18.94 14.75
CA GLU A 226 5.14 -18.04 15.38
C GLU A 226 5.98 -17.26 14.35
N LEU A 227 6.22 -17.86 13.17
CA LEU A 227 7.02 -17.26 12.12
C LEU A 227 6.39 -15.96 11.62
N SER A 228 5.09 -15.97 11.30
CA SER A 228 4.38 -14.77 10.84
C SER A 228 4.37 -13.66 11.89
N GLY A 229 4.14 -14.00 13.15
CA GLY A 229 4.18 -13.03 14.25
C GLY A 229 5.56 -12.39 14.44
N LYS A 230 6.63 -13.18 14.32
CA LYS A 230 8.01 -12.70 14.36
C LYS A 230 8.32 -11.78 13.17
N MET A 231 7.88 -12.18 11.96
CA MET A 231 8.00 -11.40 10.74
C MET A 231 7.30 -10.04 10.85
N ILE A 232 6.04 -10.03 11.29
CA ILE A 232 5.26 -8.80 11.46
C ILE A 232 5.98 -7.83 12.40
N ARG A 233 6.47 -8.32 13.56
CA ARG A 233 7.19 -7.47 14.52
C ARG A 233 8.47 -6.88 13.94
N ILE A 234 9.27 -7.70 13.25
CA ILE A 234 10.54 -7.23 12.69
C ILE A 234 10.32 -6.24 11.55
N LEU A 235 9.25 -6.41 10.75
CA LEU A 235 8.90 -5.51 9.64
C LEU A 235 8.07 -4.30 10.08
N ALA A 236 7.50 -4.29 11.27
CA ALA A 236 6.71 -3.16 11.76
C ALA A 236 7.42 -1.80 11.63
N PRO A 237 8.74 -1.65 11.92
CA PRO A 237 9.43 -0.38 11.74
C PRO A 237 9.60 0.07 10.27
N VAL A 238 9.34 -0.80 9.28
CA VAL A 238 9.34 -0.44 7.85
C VAL A 238 8.01 0.23 7.47
N VAL A 239 6.93 0.01 8.21
CA VAL A 239 5.58 0.53 7.92
C VAL A 239 5.56 2.04 7.65
N PRO A 240 6.23 2.91 8.42
CA PRO A 240 6.31 4.33 8.09
C PRO A 240 6.87 4.63 6.70
N PHE A 241 7.81 3.82 6.22
CA PHE A 241 8.37 3.97 4.88
C PHE A 241 7.39 3.50 3.81
N ILE A 242 6.72 2.35 4.01
CA ILE A 242 5.69 1.84 3.10
C ILE A 242 4.54 2.85 2.94
N TYR A 243 4.08 3.44 4.04
CA TYR A 243 2.99 4.39 4.01
C TYR A 243 3.39 5.73 3.40
N LEU A 244 4.61 6.19 3.68
CA LEU A 244 5.17 7.37 3.03
C LEU A 244 5.32 7.17 1.52
N GLU A 245 5.69 5.98 1.08
CA GLU A 245 5.79 5.65 -0.34
C GLU A 245 4.48 5.95 -1.08
N ILE A 246 3.34 5.44 -0.56
CA ILE A 246 2.02 5.62 -1.16
C ILE A 246 1.70 7.09 -1.39
N VAL A 247 1.97 7.91 -0.39
CA VAL A 247 1.61 9.32 -0.38
C VAL A 247 2.59 10.17 -1.19
N LEU A 248 3.90 9.92 -1.03
CA LEU A 248 4.93 10.61 -1.80
C LEU A 248 4.80 10.34 -3.30
N GLU A 249 4.41 9.12 -3.66
CA GLU A 249 4.14 8.72 -5.03
C GLU A 249 2.98 9.53 -5.62
N ALA A 250 1.89 9.67 -4.88
CA ALA A 250 0.75 10.48 -5.30
C ALA A 250 1.13 11.97 -5.48
N LEU A 251 1.90 12.53 -4.54
CA LEU A 251 2.41 13.91 -4.62
C LEU A 251 3.29 14.12 -5.84
N ILE A 252 4.24 13.22 -6.09
CA ILE A 252 5.19 13.31 -7.23
C ILE A 252 4.44 13.22 -8.56
N LYS A 253 3.46 12.32 -8.66
CA LYS A 253 2.60 12.19 -9.84
C LYS A 253 1.74 13.44 -10.05
N GLY A 254 1.13 13.97 -8.98
CA GLY A 254 0.37 15.21 -9.02
C GLY A 254 1.21 16.42 -9.44
N MET A 255 2.49 16.46 -9.07
CA MET A 255 3.44 17.49 -9.51
C MET A 255 3.97 17.28 -10.95
N GLY A 256 3.46 16.28 -11.70
CA GLY A 256 3.85 16.00 -13.08
C GLY A 256 5.23 15.33 -13.24
N ARG A 257 5.79 14.74 -12.17
CA ARG A 257 7.10 14.07 -12.19
C ARG A 257 6.98 12.55 -12.38
N GLN A 258 6.08 12.10 -13.25
CA GLN A 258 5.79 10.66 -13.50
C GLN A 258 7.03 9.87 -13.92
N ASN A 259 7.90 10.44 -14.76
CA ASN A 259 9.10 9.75 -15.23
C ASN A 259 10.09 9.46 -14.07
N PHE A 260 10.22 10.40 -13.12
CA PHE A 260 11.02 10.17 -11.92
C PHE A 260 10.46 9.01 -11.09
N SER A 261 9.14 8.99 -10.89
CA SER A 261 8.43 7.95 -10.18
C SER A 261 8.75 6.56 -10.76
N SER A 262 8.57 6.39 -12.08
CA SER A 262 8.85 5.12 -12.76
C SER A 262 10.31 4.69 -12.64
N LEU A 263 11.26 5.61 -12.82
CA LEU A 263 12.68 5.32 -12.68
C LEU A 263 13.07 4.95 -11.24
N ASN A 264 12.48 5.61 -10.25
CA ASN A 264 12.76 5.32 -8.85
C ASN A 264 12.26 3.92 -8.47
N TYR A 265 11.07 3.51 -8.95
CA TYR A 265 10.57 2.14 -8.76
C TYR A 265 11.48 1.09 -9.40
N LEU A 266 11.95 1.34 -10.62
CA LEU A 266 12.90 0.43 -11.28
C LEU A 266 14.19 0.29 -10.47
N ALA A 267 14.77 1.39 -10.01
CA ALA A 267 15.98 1.39 -9.19
C ALA A 267 15.75 0.66 -7.86
N GLU A 268 14.59 0.85 -7.22
CA GLU A 268 14.22 0.21 -5.98
C GLU A 268 14.12 -1.32 -6.14
N TYR A 269 13.49 -1.81 -7.21
CA TYR A 269 13.40 -3.25 -7.48
C TYR A 269 14.76 -3.86 -7.84
N VAL A 270 15.61 -3.15 -8.58
CA VAL A 270 16.97 -3.61 -8.87
C VAL A 270 17.76 -3.77 -7.57
N ILE A 271 17.72 -2.78 -6.68
CA ILE A 271 18.38 -2.87 -5.37
C ILE A 271 17.78 -4.03 -4.55
N ARG A 272 16.46 -4.18 -4.52
CA ARG A 272 15.79 -5.28 -3.81
C ARG A 272 16.27 -6.64 -4.30
N ILE A 273 16.33 -6.86 -5.61
CA ILE A 273 16.80 -8.10 -6.23
C ILE A 273 18.28 -8.34 -5.86
N CYS A 274 19.14 -7.33 -5.94
CA CYS A 274 20.55 -7.46 -5.55
C CYS A 274 20.68 -7.90 -4.08
N VAL A 275 19.90 -7.30 -3.18
CA VAL A 275 19.93 -7.66 -1.76
C VAL A 275 19.34 -9.07 -1.53
N VAL A 276 18.27 -9.46 -2.25
CA VAL A 276 17.72 -10.81 -2.21
C VAL A 276 18.78 -11.85 -2.59
N LEU A 277 19.47 -11.65 -3.70
CA LEU A 277 20.50 -12.58 -4.21
C LEU A 277 21.70 -12.72 -3.28
N VAL A 278 22.06 -11.68 -2.53
CA VAL A 278 23.23 -11.70 -1.63
C VAL A 278 22.82 -12.09 -0.21
N CYS A 279 21.78 -11.46 0.34
CA CYS A 279 21.46 -11.60 1.76
C CYS A 279 20.64 -12.85 2.09
N ILE A 280 19.78 -13.34 1.19
CA ILE A 280 18.99 -14.53 1.50
C ILE A 280 19.86 -15.80 1.58
N PRO A 281 20.80 -16.07 0.66
CA PRO A 281 21.70 -17.21 0.80
C PRO A 281 22.58 -17.17 2.06
N LEU A 282 22.85 -15.98 2.62
CA LEU A 282 23.70 -15.81 3.81
C LEU A 282 22.91 -15.85 5.12
N PHE A 283 21.73 -15.24 5.14
CA PHE A 283 20.95 -14.98 6.37
C PHE A 283 19.54 -15.61 6.32
N GLY A 284 19.23 -16.38 5.28
CA GLY A 284 17.94 -17.01 5.10
C GLY A 284 16.80 -15.99 5.12
N PHE A 285 15.81 -16.30 5.94
CA PHE A 285 14.64 -15.45 6.11
C PHE A 285 14.94 -13.98 6.43
N TYR A 286 15.98 -13.71 7.24
CA TYR A 286 16.36 -12.32 7.57
C TYR A 286 16.86 -11.54 6.34
N GLY A 287 17.30 -12.23 5.29
CA GLY A 287 17.63 -11.61 4.01
C GLY A 287 16.43 -10.98 3.32
N ILE A 288 15.22 -11.57 3.46
CA ILE A 288 13.97 -10.96 2.96
C ILE A 288 13.71 -9.65 3.71
N VAL A 289 13.83 -9.67 5.03
CA VAL A 289 13.67 -8.46 5.87
C VAL A 289 14.65 -7.38 5.43
N ALA A 290 15.94 -7.72 5.27
CA ALA A 290 16.97 -6.78 4.84
C ALA A 290 16.65 -6.15 3.47
N SER A 291 16.13 -6.95 2.53
CA SER A 291 15.75 -6.45 1.19
C SER A 291 14.64 -5.41 1.26
N TYR A 292 13.62 -5.65 2.11
CA TYR A 292 12.52 -4.70 2.32
C TYR A 292 13.00 -3.40 2.99
N TYR A 293 13.84 -3.49 4.02
CA TYR A 293 14.40 -2.29 4.66
C TYR A 293 15.22 -1.47 3.66
N THR A 294 16.16 -2.10 2.98
CA THR A 294 17.08 -1.40 2.07
C THR A 294 16.33 -0.74 0.93
N SER A 295 15.44 -1.46 0.25
CA SER A 295 14.68 -0.92 -0.88
C SER A 295 13.73 0.21 -0.47
N ASN A 296 13.00 0.04 0.63
CA ASN A 296 12.07 1.06 1.11
C ASN A 296 12.79 2.33 1.59
N VAL A 297 13.89 2.20 2.32
CA VAL A 297 14.68 3.36 2.75
C VAL A 297 15.25 4.11 1.54
N PHE A 298 15.85 3.39 0.58
CA PHE A 298 16.38 4.00 -0.64
C PHE A 298 15.30 4.72 -1.44
N GLY A 299 14.20 4.02 -1.75
CA GLY A 299 13.11 4.56 -2.56
C GLY A 299 12.48 5.80 -1.93
N ASN A 300 12.22 5.75 -0.61
CA ASN A 300 11.62 6.86 0.09
C ASN A 300 12.56 8.05 0.29
N CYS A 301 13.86 7.82 0.50
CA CYS A 301 14.83 8.92 0.54
C CYS A 301 14.85 9.71 -0.77
N ASN A 302 14.81 9.01 -1.92
CA ASN A 302 14.76 9.65 -3.22
C ASN A 302 13.43 10.37 -3.47
N ARG A 303 12.29 9.73 -3.15
CA ARG A 303 10.96 10.34 -3.27
C ARG A 303 10.86 11.60 -2.40
N LEU A 304 11.32 11.53 -1.16
CA LEU A 304 11.29 12.65 -0.24
C LEU A 304 12.17 13.81 -0.73
N ARG A 305 13.39 13.53 -1.21
CA ARG A 305 14.26 14.54 -1.82
C ARG A 305 13.58 15.22 -3.01
N MET A 306 12.92 14.44 -3.88
CA MET A 306 12.20 14.98 -5.03
C MET A 306 11.02 15.85 -4.60
N ALA A 307 10.21 15.40 -3.65
CA ALA A 307 9.06 16.14 -3.14
C ALA A 307 9.50 17.47 -2.48
N VAL A 308 10.52 17.43 -1.63
CA VAL A 308 11.12 18.61 -0.99
C VAL A 308 11.63 19.61 -2.03
N LYS A 309 12.39 19.15 -3.02
CA LYS A 309 12.94 20.00 -4.08
C LYS A 309 11.86 20.64 -4.95
N THR A 310 10.84 19.84 -5.31
CA THR A 310 9.79 20.31 -6.24
C THR A 310 8.80 21.24 -5.55
N ALA A 311 8.41 20.95 -4.31
CA ALA A 311 7.49 21.77 -3.52
C ALA A 311 8.18 22.92 -2.77
N ASN A 312 9.53 23.02 -2.83
CA ASN A 312 10.36 24.01 -2.11
C ASN A 312 10.12 24.03 -0.60
N LEU A 313 10.05 22.83 -0.01
CA LEU A 313 9.74 22.64 1.39
C LEU A 313 10.93 22.98 2.31
N ARG A 314 10.67 23.68 3.40
CA ARG A 314 11.64 23.87 4.51
C ARG A 314 11.35 22.85 5.61
N PHE A 315 11.84 21.62 5.44
CA PHE A 315 11.56 20.52 6.36
C PHE A 315 12.28 20.70 7.72
N ARG A 316 11.52 20.65 8.81
CA ARG A 316 12.02 20.46 10.17
C ARG A 316 11.82 18.98 10.56
N PHE A 317 12.70 18.10 10.06
CA PHE A 317 12.61 16.65 10.27
C PHE A 317 12.42 16.24 11.73
N GLY A 318 13.12 16.89 12.67
CA GLY A 318 13.02 16.58 14.09
C GLY A 318 11.61 16.79 14.68
N LYS A 319 10.88 17.81 14.21
CA LYS A 319 9.50 18.04 14.66
C LYS A 319 8.50 17.09 14.00
N LEU A 320 8.73 16.75 12.73
CA LEU A 320 7.82 15.95 11.94
C LEU A 320 7.85 14.46 12.32
N ILE A 321 9.03 13.92 12.63
CA ILE A 321 9.22 12.52 13.00
C ILE A 321 9.29 12.38 14.54
N GLY A 322 10.00 13.27 15.21
CA GLY A 322 10.26 13.15 16.65
C GLY A 322 8.99 13.20 17.49
N LYS A 323 8.04 14.07 17.14
CA LYS A 323 6.78 14.19 17.91
C LYS A 323 5.88 12.97 17.80
N PRO A 324 5.57 12.42 16.60
CA PRO A 324 4.80 11.20 16.51
C PRO A 324 5.47 10.01 17.20
N VAL A 325 6.80 9.87 17.04
CA VAL A 325 7.55 8.78 17.70
C VAL A 325 7.51 8.92 19.22
N PHE A 326 7.75 10.13 19.76
CA PHE A 326 7.66 10.38 21.19
C PHE A 326 6.24 10.14 21.72
N ALA A 327 5.21 10.64 21.02
CA ALA A 327 3.82 10.42 21.39
C ALA A 327 3.45 8.93 21.39
N ALA A 328 3.88 8.17 20.38
CA ALA A 328 3.66 6.74 20.32
C ALA A 328 4.39 6.00 21.45
N GLY A 329 5.69 6.27 21.64
CA GLY A 329 6.47 5.67 22.73
C GLY A 329 5.84 5.91 24.09
N PHE A 330 5.50 7.17 24.41
CA PHE A 330 4.86 7.51 25.67
C PHE A 330 3.49 6.84 25.85
N SER A 331 2.64 6.90 24.83
CA SER A 331 1.27 6.38 24.91
C SER A 331 1.24 4.85 25.03
N PHE A 332 2.12 4.15 24.33
CA PHE A 332 2.22 2.69 24.40
C PHE A 332 2.84 2.21 25.72
N THR A 333 3.83 2.93 26.27
CA THR A 333 4.37 2.61 27.59
C THR A 333 3.34 2.88 28.69
N ALA A 334 2.63 4.00 28.64
CA ALA A 334 1.57 4.32 29.60
C ALA A 334 0.39 3.33 29.52
N ALA A 335 -0.03 2.94 28.30
CA ALA A 335 -1.10 1.96 28.10
C ALA A 335 -0.71 0.54 28.55
N SER A 336 0.59 0.22 28.69
CA SER A 336 1.05 -1.07 29.20
C SER A 336 1.08 -1.15 30.74
N LEU A 337 0.88 -0.05 31.47
CA LEU A 337 0.84 -0.04 32.94
C LEU A 337 -0.23 -0.97 33.53
N PRO A 338 -1.50 -1.00 33.03
CA PRO A 338 -2.50 -1.94 33.55
C PRO A 338 -2.11 -3.42 33.38
N GLU A 339 -1.39 -3.74 32.30
CA GLU A 339 -0.91 -5.12 32.05
C GLU A 339 0.17 -5.55 33.04
N TRP A 340 0.88 -4.61 33.64
CA TRP A 340 1.90 -4.85 34.66
C TRP A 340 1.25 -5.28 35.98
N PHE A 341 0.06 -4.73 36.28
CA PHE A 341 -0.71 -5.08 37.48
C PHE A 341 -1.59 -6.33 37.27
N CYS A 342 -2.05 -6.59 36.03
CA CYS A 342 -2.90 -7.71 35.68
C CYS A 342 -2.39 -8.42 34.42
N PRO A 343 -1.44 -9.37 34.54
CA PRO A 343 -0.83 -10.05 33.37
C PRO A 343 -1.82 -10.79 32.47
N THR A 344 -2.96 -11.22 33.02
CA THR A 344 -4.04 -11.89 32.27
C THR A 344 -4.67 -11.01 31.19
N LEU A 345 -4.61 -9.70 31.34
CA LEU A 345 -5.11 -8.74 30.32
C LEU A 345 -4.31 -8.79 29.01
N ARG A 346 -3.08 -9.26 29.07
CA ARG A 346 -2.17 -9.27 27.90
C ARG A 346 -2.61 -10.24 26.80
N GLU A 347 -3.30 -11.31 27.14
CA GLU A 347 -3.68 -12.38 26.22
C GLU A 347 -5.19 -12.43 25.94
N THR A 348 -5.99 -11.69 26.70
CA THR A 348 -7.44 -11.66 26.51
C THR A 348 -7.84 -10.66 25.43
N PRO A 349 -8.84 -10.98 24.58
CA PRO A 349 -9.36 -10.04 23.57
C PRO A 349 -9.82 -8.72 24.19
N GLN A 350 -10.44 -8.77 25.37
CA GLN A 350 -10.90 -7.60 26.11
C GLN A 350 -9.74 -6.70 26.56
N GLY A 351 -8.64 -7.30 27.03
CA GLY A 351 -7.44 -6.56 27.41
C GLY A 351 -6.77 -5.88 26.23
N ILE A 352 -6.73 -6.55 25.07
CA ILE A 352 -6.20 -5.96 23.81
C ILE A 352 -7.04 -4.76 23.39
N VAL A 353 -8.35 -4.86 23.42
CA VAL A 353 -9.27 -3.74 23.07
C VAL A 353 -9.09 -2.58 24.04
N LEU A 354 -9.03 -2.87 25.35
CA LEU A 354 -8.80 -1.86 26.38
C LEU A 354 -7.45 -1.16 26.18
N PHE A 355 -6.39 -1.93 25.95
CA PHE A 355 -5.07 -1.36 25.66
C PHE A 355 -5.09 -0.45 24.44
N LEU A 356 -5.67 -0.90 23.32
CA LEU A 356 -5.77 -0.11 22.10
C LEU A 356 -6.58 1.16 22.34
N GLY A 357 -7.69 1.11 23.07
CA GLY A 357 -8.49 2.28 23.43
C GLY A 357 -7.69 3.31 24.22
N ILE A 358 -6.96 2.88 25.25
CA ILE A 358 -6.11 3.75 26.07
C ILE A 358 -4.94 4.30 25.25
N ALA A 359 -4.25 3.45 24.48
CA ALA A 359 -3.11 3.87 23.67
C ALA A 359 -3.50 4.89 22.59
N LEU A 360 -4.60 4.67 21.91
CA LEU A 360 -5.13 5.58 20.88
C LEU A 360 -5.58 6.91 21.50
N GLY A 361 -6.31 6.86 22.61
CA GLY A 361 -6.76 8.06 23.34
C GLY A 361 -5.58 8.90 23.83
N LEU A 362 -4.59 8.28 24.46
CA LEU A 362 -3.38 8.94 24.93
C LEU A 362 -2.53 9.47 23.75
N TYR A 363 -2.41 8.72 22.67
CA TYR A 363 -1.69 9.17 21.49
C TYR A 363 -2.29 10.44 20.91
N GLY A 364 -3.62 10.47 20.74
CA GLY A 364 -4.34 11.66 20.28
C GLY A 364 -4.17 12.85 21.24
N LEU A 365 -4.28 12.63 22.55
CA LEU A 365 -4.14 13.67 23.57
C LEU A 365 -2.70 14.24 23.59
N VAL A 366 -1.69 13.37 23.68
CA VAL A 366 -0.27 13.80 23.70
C VAL A 366 0.09 14.54 22.42
N PHE A 367 -0.35 14.03 21.28
CA PHE A 367 -0.12 14.70 20.00
C PHE A 367 -0.79 16.07 19.92
N TRP A 368 -2.03 16.18 20.38
CA TRP A 368 -2.75 17.46 20.46
C TRP A 368 -2.03 18.48 21.37
N LEU A 369 -1.56 18.04 22.55
CA LEU A 369 -0.80 18.88 23.47
C LEU A 369 0.53 19.37 22.86
N LEU A 370 1.25 18.47 22.16
CA LEU A 370 2.50 18.82 21.47
C LEU A 370 2.28 19.80 20.32
N ARG A 371 1.14 19.70 19.63
CA ARG A 371 0.75 20.64 18.57
C ARG A 371 0.38 22.02 19.14
N LYS A 372 -0.44 22.07 20.19
CA LYS A 372 -0.86 23.32 20.84
C LYS A 372 0.34 24.13 21.36
N LYS A 373 1.36 23.45 21.86
CA LYS A 373 2.61 24.10 22.29
C LYS A 373 3.37 24.79 21.16
N ASP A 374 3.31 24.23 19.92
CA ASP A 374 3.93 24.87 18.74
C ASP A 374 3.15 26.08 18.24
N GLU A 375 1.81 26.03 18.28
CA GLU A 375 0.95 27.16 17.90
C GLU A 375 1.11 28.37 18.88
N GLN A 376 1.42 28.12 20.14
CA GLN A 376 1.73 29.16 21.13
C GLN A 376 3.12 29.78 20.95
N VAL A 377 4.06 29.04 20.35
CA VAL A 377 5.46 29.51 20.15
C VAL A 377 5.65 30.25 18.81
N LEU A 378 4.68 30.14 17.88
CA LEU A 378 4.69 30.80 16.58
C LEU A 378 3.38 31.56 16.31
N PRO A 379 3.14 32.74 16.93
CA PRO A 379 1.98 33.56 16.57
C PRO A 379 2.15 34.39 15.28
N VAL A 380 3.11 34.06 14.45
CA VAL A 380 3.44 34.84 13.24
C VAL A 380 3.50 33.92 12.01
N LEU A 381 2.37 33.40 11.58
CA LEU A 381 2.12 32.89 10.21
C LEU A 381 0.62 32.52 10.11
N GLN A 382 -0.23 33.53 10.26
CA GLN A 382 -1.59 33.56 9.68
C GLN A 382 -1.58 34.31 8.36
#